data_5074810689044874480e22c35c6d3d8d
#
_entry.id   5074810689044874480e22c35c6d3d8d
#
_cell.length_a   1.000
_cell.length_b   1.000
_cell.length_c   1.000
_cell.angle_alpha   90.00
_cell.angle_beta   90.00
_cell.angle_gamma   90.00
#
_symmetry.space_group_name_H-M   'P 1'
#
loop_
_entity.id
_entity.type
_entity.pdbx_description
1 polymer ?
#
loop_
_entity_poly.entity_id
_entity_poly.type
_entity_poly.pdbx_seq_one_letter_code
_entity_poly.pdbx_strand_id
1 'polypeptide(L)'
;MPAQFKPDRIIKPDVQALLKKVSVRPNHEYTEQYPGKMPAKITVRLQDGKVIEHDVQDYPGLASHPFTWEDAVEKFDRLVAGRIDEGLSREIKDAVHSVENIQVRDLMKLLGSVKAGRATPASSNAA
;
A
#
# COMPACT_ATOMS: atom_id res chain seq x y z
N MET A 1 6.89 -4.83 -0.52
CA MET A 1 6.83 -3.50 -1.18
C MET A 1 6.04 -3.67 -2.48
N PRO A 2 5.04 -2.84 -2.76
CA PRO A 2 4.29 -2.88 -4.01
C PRO A 2 5.22 -2.74 -5.23
N ALA A 3 4.87 -3.42 -6.32
CA ALA A 3 5.72 -3.49 -7.52
C ALA A 3 6.06 -2.10 -8.09
N GLN A 4 5.14 -1.12 -7.93
CA GLN A 4 5.30 0.26 -8.41
C GLN A 4 6.44 1.02 -7.71
N PHE A 5 6.77 0.63 -6.47
CA PHE A 5 7.80 1.31 -5.65
C PHE A 5 9.15 0.59 -5.65
N LYS A 6 9.32 -0.43 -6.51
CA LYS A 6 10.63 -1.06 -6.67
C LYS A 6 11.61 -0.07 -7.33
N PRO A 7 12.88 -0.02 -6.87
CA PRO A 7 13.87 0.91 -7.43
C PRO A 7 14.00 0.81 -8.95
N ASP A 8 14.04 -0.40 -9.48
CA ASP A 8 14.10 -0.69 -10.91
C ASP A 8 12.86 -0.21 -11.68
N ARG A 9 11.70 -0.09 -11.03
CA ARG A 9 10.49 0.46 -11.66
C ARG A 9 10.47 1.98 -11.65
N ILE A 10 10.89 2.59 -10.54
CA ILE A 10 10.88 4.06 -10.40
C ILE A 10 11.77 4.74 -11.44
N ILE A 11 12.92 4.16 -11.74
CA ILE A 11 13.88 4.75 -12.70
C ILE A 11 13.51 4.51 -14.18
N LYS A 12 12.47 3.76 -14.48
CA LYS A 12 12.06 3.49 -15.87
C LYS A 12 11.71 4.78 -16.62
N PRO A 13 12.08 4.89 -17.91
CA PRO A 13 11.85 6.10 -18.69
C PRO A 13 10.38 6.53 -18.76
N ASP A 14 9.44 5.58 -18.83
CA ASP A 14 8.00 5.85 -18.84
C ASP A 14 7.53 6.50 -17.54
N VAL A 15 8.02 6.02 -16.39
CA VAL A 15 7.72 6.62 -15.08
C VAL A 15 8.33 8.01 -14.98
N GLN A 16 9.59 8.16 -15.38
CA GLN A 16 10.28 9.46 -15.35
C GLN A 16 9.60 10.48 -16.29
N ALA A 17 9.13 10.04 -17.46
CA ALA A 17 8.39 10.89 -18.37
C ALA A 17 7.02 11.32 -17.79
N LEU A 18 6.33 10.41 -17.09
CA LEU A 18 5.08 10.72 -16.41
C LEU A 18 5.29 11.70 -15.26
N LEU A 19 6.31 11.50 -14.42
CA LEU A 19 6.62 12.38 -13.30
C LEU A 19 6.84 13.84 -13.72
N LYS A 20 7.43 14.07 -14.89
CA LYS A 20 7.62 15.43 -15.45
C LYS A 20 6.29 16.12 -15.83
N LYS A 21 5.21 15.37 -15.96
CA LYS A 21 3.87 15.89 -16.26
C LYS A 21 3.05 16.16 -15.00
N VAL A 22 3.51 15.72 -13.84
CA VAL A 22 2.83 15.93 -12.56
C VAL A 22 3.16 17.31 -12.02
N SER A 23 2.15 18.08 -11.70
CA SER A 23 2.27 19.34 -10.97
C SER A 23 1.44 19.29 -9.69
N VAL A 24 2.01 19.77 -8.59
CA VAL A 24 1.33 19.86 -7.30
C VAL A 24 1.13 21.34 -6.99
N ARG A 25 -0.08 21.70 -6.58
CA ARG A 25 -0.43 23.07 -6.19
C ARG A 25 -1.06 23.05 -4.80
N PRO A 26 -0.72 24.00 -3.92
CA PRO A 26 -1.41 24.13 -2.64
C PRO A 26 -2.87 24.54 -2.88
N ASN A 27 -3.75 24.07 -2.00
CA ASN A 27 -5.13 24.52 -1.89
C ASN A 27 -5.38 25.01 -0.46
N HIS A 28 -5.68 26.30 -0.30
CA HIS A 28 -5.82 26.94 1.00
C HIS A 28 -6.99 26.34 1.79
N GLU A 29 -8.14 26.14 1.14
CA GLU A 29 -9.33 25.55 1.77
C GLU A 29 -9.06 24.13 2.31
N TYR A 30 -8.22 23.36 1.59
CA TYR A 30 -7.81 22.03 2.05
C TYR A 30 -6.82 22.10 3.21
N THR A 31 -5.94 23.09 3.18
CA THR A 31 -4.95 23.31 4.26
C THR A 31 -5.63 23.67 5.57
N GLU A 32 -6.70 24.45 5.54
CA GLU A 32 -7.46 24.84 6.73
C GLU A 32 -8.20 23.68 7.40
N GLN A 33 -8.47 22.60 6.65
CA GLN A 33 -9.13 21.41 7.18
C GLN A 33 -8.15 20.47 7.93
N TYR A 34 -6.85 20.68 7.76
CA TYR A 34 -5.83 19.90 8.46
C TYR A 34 -5.76 20.33 9.94
N PRO A 35 -5.56 19.42 10.92
CA PRO A 35 -5.36 17.98 10.79
C PRO A 35 -6.65 17.13 10.82
N GLY A 36 -7.81 17.73 10.91
CA GLY A 36 -9.09 17.02 11.04
C GLY A 36 -9.45 16.20 9.80
N LYS A 37 -9.02 16.71 8.60
CA LYS A 37 -9.14 16.03 7.32
C LYS A 37 -7.85 16.19 6.53
N MET A 38 -7.66 15.34 5.53
CA MET A 38 -6.54 15.42 4.57
C MET A 38 -7.04 15.38 3.13
N PRO A 39 -7.78 16.41 2.69
CA PRO A 39 -8.36 16.42 1.36
C PRO A 39 -7.29 16.55 0.26
N ALA A 40 -7.57 15.93 -0.87
CA ALA A 40 -6.75 16.03 -2.06
C ALA A 40 -7.61 15.97 -3.32
N LYS A 41 -7.34 16.84 -4.29
CA LYS A 41 -7.96 16.78 -5.61
C LYS A 41 -6.94 16.37 -6.65
N ILE A 42 -7.28 15.36 -7.45
CA ILE A 42 -6.46 14.89 -8.56
C ILE A 42 -7.21 15.17 -9.86
N THR A 43 -6.54 15.81 -10.81
CA THR A 43 -7.04 16.03 -12.17
C THR A 43 -6.10 15.36 -13.15
N VAL A 44 -6.60 14.44 -13.94
CA VAL A 44 -5.86 13.74 -15.00
C VAL A 44 -6.43 14.15 -16.35
N ARG A 45 -5.55 14.68 -17.23
CA ARG A 45 -5.90 14.99 -18.62
C ARG A 45 -5.33 13.92 -19.53
N LEU A 46 -6.20 13.23 -20.24
CA LEU A 46 -5.80 12.20 -21.20
C LEU A 46 -5.46 12.83 -22.58
N GLN A 47 -4.80 12.05 -23.42
CA GLN A 47 -4.37 12.50 -24.76
C GLN A 47 -5.55 12.76 -25.71
N ASP A 48 -6.67 12.08 -25.50
CA ASP A 48 -7.93 12.27 -26.24
C ASP A 48 -8.72 13.52 -25.80
N GLY A 49 -8.17 14.30 -24.86
CA GLY A 49 -8.80 15.49 -24.30
C GLY A 49 -9.73 15.21 -23.12
N LYS A 50 -10.01 13.96 -22.77
CA LYS A 50 -10.82 13.61 -21.62
C LYS A 50 -10.16 14.06 -20.33
N VAL A 51 -10.93 14.67 -19.44
CA VAL A 51 -10.51 15.07 -18.10
C VAL A 51 -11.18 14.18 -17.08
N ILE A 52 -10.39 13.61 -16.19
CA ILE A 52 -10.84 12.81 -15.05
C ILE A 52 -10.49 13.60 -13.79
N GLU A 53 -11.47 13.90 -12.97
CA GLU A 53 -11.28 14.55 -11.68
C GLU A 53 -11.69 13.60 -10.56
N HIS A 54 -10.92 13.59 -9.50
CA HIS A 54 -11.21 12.85 -8.29
C HIS A 54 -10.89 13.72 -7.09
N ASP A 55 -11.90 13.98 -6.28
CA ASP A 55 -11.81 14.73 -5.04
C ASP A 55 -11.95 13.75 -3.88
N VAL A 56 -10.95 13.72 -3.01
CA VAL A 56 -10.91 12.87 -1.83
C VAL A 56 -10.86 13.77 -0.62
N GLN A 57 -11.80 13.60 0.29
CA GLN A 57 -11.87 14.40 1.51
C GLN A 57 -10.99 13.83 2.62
N ASP A 58 -10.72 12.52 2.53
CA ASP A 58 -9.97 11.80 3.54
C ASP A 58 -9.43 10.47 2.99
N TYR A 59 -8.54 9.82 3.72
CA TYR A 59 -8.03 8.50 3.35
C TYR A 59 -8.31 7.47 4.46
N PRO A 60 -8.45 6.17 4.11
CA PRO A 60 -8.63 5.12 5.11
C PRO A 60 -7.48 5.08 6.10
N GLY A 61 -7.81 5.02 7.41
CA GLY A 61 -6.86 5.03 8.52
C GLY A 61 -6.85 6.31 9.34
N LEU A 62 -7.56 7.37 8.93
CA LEU A 62 -7.82 8.54 9.77
C LEU A 62 -8.98 8.29 10.74
N ALA A 63 -9.07 9.14 11.79
CA ALA A 63 -10.15 9.04 12.79
C ALA A 63 -11.55 9.15 12.18
N SER A 64 -11.69 9.91 11.08
CA SER A 64 -12.92 10.06 10.29
C SER A 64 -13.25 8.83 9.43
N HIS A 65 -12.24 7.99 9.13
CA HIS A 65 -12.37 6.80 8.30
C HIS A 65 -11.41 5.70 8.84
N PRO A 66 -11.67 5.16 10.02
CA PRO A 66 -10.80 4.18 10.64
C PRO A 66 -10.72 2.90 9.83
N PHE A 67 -9.58 2.24 9.85
CA PHE A 67 -9.46 0.89 9.30
C PHE A 67 -10.30 -0.11 10.10
N THR A 68 -10.97 -0.98 9.39
CA THR A 68 -11.57 -2.18 9.97
C THR A 68 -10.53 -3.31 10.07
N TRP A 69 -10.89 -4.39 10.76
CA TRP A 69 -10.08 -5.60 10.77
C TRP A 69 -9.95 -6.19 9.36
N GLU A 70 -11.03 -6.18 8.60
CA GLU A 70 -11.09 -6.67 7.22
C GLU A 70 -10.14 -5.91 6.30
N ASP A 71 -10.05 -4.59 6.44
CA ASP A 71 -9.09 -3.76 5.69
C ASP A 71 -7.64 -4.15 6.00
N ALA A 72 -7.35 -4.41 7.28
CA ALA A 72 -6.03 -4.86 7.72
C ALA A 72 -5.69 -6.24 7.17
N VAL A 73 -6.65 -7.17 7.19
CA VAL A 73 -6.53 -8.52 6.63
C VAL A 73 -6.29 -8.47 5.13
N GLU A 74 -7.07 -7.69 4.38
CA GLU A 74 -6.89 -7.55 2.93
C GLU A 74 -5.50 -7.01 2.59
N LYS A 75 -5.04 -6.01 3.32
CA LYS A 75 -3.68 -5.46 3.13
C LYS A 75 -2.62 -6.51 3.44
N PHE A 76 -2.77 -7.26 4.53
CA PHE A 76 -1.85 -8.32 4.91
C PHE A 76 -1.79 -9.38 3.81
N ASP A 77 -2.93 -9.92 3.37
CA ASP A 77 -3.01 -10.96 2.35
C ASP A 77 -2.35 -10.52 1.04
N ARG A 78 -2.55 -9.26 0.61
CA ARG A 78 -1.86 -8.71 -0.57
C ARG A 78 -0.34 -8.64 -0.40
N LEU A 79 0.15 -8.35 0.80
CA LEU A 79 1.59 -8.21 1.05
C LEU A 79 2.30 -9.55 1.18
N VAL A 80 1.60 -10.58 1.67
CA VAL A 80 2.19 -11.92 1.87
C VAL A 80 1.92 -12.88 0.72
N ALA A 81 1.10 -12.50 -0.25
CA ALA A 81 0.77 -13.33 -1.40
C ALA A 81 2.02 -13.91 -2.07
N GLY A 82 2.07 -15.24 -2.19
CA GLY A 82 3.19 -15.99 -2.75
C GLY A 82 4.46 -16.01 -1.89
N ARG A 83 4.41 -15.53 -0.64
CA ARG A 83 5.56 -15.50 0.29
C ARG A 83 5.42 -16.48 1.45
N ILE A 84 4.22 -16.72 1.90
CA ILE A 84 3.86 -17.68 2.93
C ILE A 84 2.70 -18.55 2.43
N ASP A 85 2.55 -19.74 3.03
CA ASP A 85 1.41 -20.59 2.74
C ASP A 85 0.13 -20.08 3.46
N GLU A 86 -1.02 -20.57 3.00
CA GLU A 86 -2.32 -20.15 3.52
C GLU A 86 -2.53 -20.53 4.99
N GLY A 87 -1.94 -21.65 5.43
CA GLY A 87 -2.01 -22.11 6.81
C GLY A 87 -1.35 -21.11 7.74
N LEU A 88 -0.08 -20.79 7.49
CA LEU A 88 0.69 -19.81 8.26
C LEU A 88 0.06 -18.42 8.19
N SER A 89 -0.47 -18.01 7.02
CA SER A 89 -1.20 -16.74 6.87
C SER A 89 -2.40 -16.67 7.82
N ARG A 90 -3.17 -17.73 7.90
CA ARG A 90 -4.34 -17.83 8.80
C ARG A 90 -3.92 -17.77 10.26
N GLU A 91 -2.94 -18.59 10.65
CA GLU A 91 -2.45 -18.64 12.03
C GLU A 91 -1.94 -17.27 12.50
N ILE A 92 -1.23 -16.53 11.65
CA ILE A 92 -0.76 -15.17 11.97
C ILE A 92 -1.95 -14.23 12.16
N LYS A 93 -2.95 -14.26 11.28
CA LYS A 93 -4.16 -13.43 11.40
C LYS A 93 -4.92 -13.72 12.68
N ASP A 94 -5.15 -14.98 12.99
CA ASP A 94 -5.86 -15.40 14.20
C ASP A 94 -5.09 -14.98 15.46
N ALA A 95 -3.78 -15.16 15.48
CA ALA A 95 -2.92 -14.73 16.58
C ALA A 95 -2.93 -13.21 16.77
N VAL A 96 -2.92 -12.42 15.69
CA VAL A 96 -2.99 -10.96 15.79
C VAL A 96 -4.39 -10.50 16.19
N HIS A 97 -5.44 -11.16 15.70
CA HIS A 97 -6.82 -10.83 16.07
C HIS A 97 -7.11 -11.04 17.56
N SER A 98 -6.43 -12.01 18.17
CA SER A 98 -6.56 -12.34 19.61
C SER A 98 -5.28 -12.00 20.41
N VAL A 99 -4.55 -10.97 19.99
CA VAL A 99 -3.21 -10.66 20.53
C VAL A 99 -3.19 -10.44 22.05
N GLU A 100 -4.28 -9.94 22.61
CA GLU A 100 -4.45 -9.76 24.06
C GLU A 100 -4.55 -11.08 24.83
N ASN A 101 -4.88 -12.19 24.15
CA ASN A 101 -5.09 -13.50 24.75
C ASN A 101 -3.95 -14.48 24.53
N ILE A 102 -2.87 -14.06 23.84
CA ILE A 102 -1.71 -14.92 23.53
C ILE A 102 -0.44 -14.39 24.18
N GLN A 103 0.56 -15.26 24.28
CA GLN A 103 1.89 -14.84 24.70
C GLN A 103 2.65 -14.25 23.51
N VAL A 104 3.36 -13.13 23.71
CA VAL A 104 4.18 -12.49 22.67
C VAL A 104 5.16 -13.47 22.03
N ARG A 105 5.76 -14.39 22.83
CA ARG A 105 6.66 -15.43 22.32
C ARG A 105 6.01 -16.34 21.27
N ASP A 106 4.69 -16.59 21.36
CA ASP A 106 4.03 -17.49 20.43
C ASP A 106 3.75 -16.78 19.10
N LEU A 107 3.36 -15.51 19.14
CA LEU A 107 3.33 -14.66 17.94
C LEU A 107 4.72 -14.58 17.28
N MET A 108 5.77 -14.40 18.05
CA MET A 108 7.14 -14.33 17.52
C MET A 108 7.60 -15.64 16.88
N LYS A 109 7.15 -16.81 17.38
CA LYS A 109 7.41 -18.10 16.73
C LYS A 109 6.73 -18.19 15.36
N LEU A 110 5.45 -17.77 15.26
CA LEU A 110 4.72 -17.72 13.98
C LEU A 110 5.43 -16.82 12.97
N LEU A 111 5.79 -15.61 13.39
CA LEU A 111 6.53 -14.68 12.52
C LEU A 111 7.91 -15.23 12.13
N GLY A 112 8.60 -15.92 13.04
CA GLY A 112 9.88 -16.60 12.77
C GLY A 112 9.76 -17.79 11.81
N SER A 113 8.56 -18.33 11.62
CA SER A 113 8.29 -19.40 10.65
C SER A 113 8.20 -18.89 9.21
N VAL A 114 8.07 -17.57 9.03
CA VAL A 114 8.12 -16.93 7.72
C VAL A 114 9.51 -17.09 7.14
N LYS A 115 9.71 -18.05 6.24
CA LYS A 115 10.97 -18.21 5.51
C LYS A 115 11.17 -16.96 4.67
N ALA A 116 12.30 -16.28 4.85
CA ALA A 116 12.69 -15.18 3.96
C ALA A 116 12.67 -15.71 2.52
N GLY A 117 11.65 -15.35 1.77
CA GLY A 117 11.54 -15.73 0.37
C GLY A 117 12.80 -15.24 -0.34
N ARG A 118 13.59 -16.16 -0.90
CA ARG A 118 14.65 -15.80 -1.83
C ARG A 118 14.00 -14.92 -2.88
N ALA A 119 14.38 -13.65 -2.91
CA ALA A 119 14.03 -12.79 -4.02
C ALA A 119 14.54 -13.52 -5.27
N THR A 120 13.62 -14.02 -6.09
CA THR A 120 13.98 -14.59 -7.39
C THR A 120 14.64 -13.45 -8.15
N PRO A 121 15.93 -13.56 -8.53
CA PRO A 121 16.53 -12.52 -9.35
C PRO A 121 15.71 -12.40 -10.61
N ALA A 122 15.34 -11.19 -10.99
CA ALA A 122 14.66 -10.92 -12.24
C ALA A 122 15.50 -11.57 -13.34
N SER A 123 14.92 -12.54 -14.06
CA SER A 123 15.54 -13.13 -15.22
C SER A 123 15.89 -11.99 -16.18
N SER A 124 17.17 -11.78 -16.40
CA SER A 124 17.69 -10.92 -17.45
C SER A 124 17.34 -11.58 -18.79
N ASN A 125 16.20 -11.25 -19.38
CA ASN A 125 16.00 -11.45 -20.80
C ASN A 125 16.66 -10.27 -21.51
N ALA A 126 17.94 -10.51 -21.86
CA ALA A 126 18.59 -9.83 -22.95
C ALA A 126 18.10 -10.49 -24.25
N ALA A 127 17.45 -9.74 -25.10
CA ALA A 127 17.46 -9.83 -26.57
C ALA A 127 16.76 -8.58 -27.11
#